data_3ee094910c6accd34bd034aea72b9a69
#
_entry.id   3ee094910c6accd34bd034aea72b9a69
#
_cell.length_a   1.000
_cell.length_b   1.000
_cell.length_c   1.000
_cell.angle_alpha   90.00
_cell.angle_beta   90.00
_cell.angle_gamma   90.00
#
_symmetry.space_group_name_H-M   'P 1'
#
loop_
_entity.id
_entity.type
_entity.pdbx_description
1 polymer ?
#
loop_
_entity_poly.entity_id
_entity_poly.type
_entity_poly.pdbx_seq_one_letter_code
_entity_poly.pdbx_strand_id
1 'polypeptide(L)'
;MAALGKIRSKGMILICIIGLGLFAFIAEEFFRSCESTQNEQRQQVGEVLGEKINMMDFSKLVDEVSEAMKLQGQDNLNEAQLSQLRDGVWQTMVQYKVIANECEKLGLTVTDEEMQDILRQGTNQMLLSTPFVNRQTGRFDVNTLQQFLAQYKTQKGTNPQAAQQMESIYKYWTYIEKTLRQQTLIQKYQSLLAHCLLSNPVEAKMAFNDANEEAQIELAAFPYSAIQDDKVQVTESDLKAKYEEMKPRFEQYVESRDIKFIDIQVKASAADRAALQKEFKGYVTELAEAQNPGDVVRKSTSSVNYLGIPVLKEAYPSDIAARLDSMAVGQVSAPVENTMDNTLNVIKLVAKQQLPDSVQYRVIQVGGQTTEEATKRADSIYTALAAGADFEALAKKYGQNGEKAWMTTRQYQHAPSMDNDTKNYIESLNNMSVNEIKNIKLSQGNLVLQVLDRKAMVTKYQAAVIKRNVDFSKDTYRTAYNKFSSFVSANATIDAIEKNAAKAGYKFNELNDITTTQHGVANIPATRDALKWIFEAKEGQVSPMYECG
;
A
#
# COMPACT_ATOMS: atom_id res chain seq x y z
N MET A 1 66.48 -42.42 26.01
CA MET A 1 66.20 -43.13 24.75
C MET A 1 65.11 -44.19 24.81
N ALA A 2 64.44 -44.37 25.98
CA ALA A 2 63.34 -45.35 26.11
C ALA A 2 61.92 -44.89 25.61
N ALA A 3 61.73 -43.56 25.45
CA ALA A 3 60.42 -43.05 25.03
C ALA A 3 60.17 -43.14 23.50
N LEU A 4 61.22 -43.01 22.69
CA LEU A 4 61.15 -43.13 21.22
C LEU A 4 60.85 -44.56 20.72
N GLY A 5 61.31 -45.61 21.49
CA GLY A 5 61.06 -47.00 21.18
C GLY A 5 59.55 -47.39 21.40
N LYS A 6 58.90 -46.82 22.42
CA LYS A 6 57.49 -47.05 22.70
C LYS A 6 56.56 -46.35 21.68
N ILE A 7 56.97 -45.25 21.11
CA ILE A 7 56.23 -44.53 20.05
C ILE A 7 56.31 -45.29 18.73
N ARG A 8 57.50 -45.91 18.43
CA ARG A 8 57.70 -46.66 17.18
C ARG A 8 56.93 -48.00 17.19
N SER A 9 56.74 -48.64 18.36
CA SER A 9 55.98 -49.90 18.49
C SER A 9 54.46 -49.68 18.39
N LYS A 10 53.96 -48.44 18.54
CA LYS A 10 52.56 -48.05 18.40
C LYS A 10 52.29 -47.15 17.22
N GLY A 11 53.21 -47.10 16.24
CA GLY A 11 53.10 -46.22 15.05
C GLY A 11 51.79 -46.38 14.27
N MET A 12 51.27 -47.59 14.19
CA MET A 12 50.01 -47.87 13.53
C MET A 12 48.80 -47.21 14.22
N ILE A 13 48.83 -47.20 15.55
CA ILE A 13 47.77 -46.53 16.36
C ILE A 13 47.86 -45.01 16.22
N LEU A 14 49.11 -44.47 16.15
CA LEU A 14 49.30 -43.04 15.95
C LEU A 14 48.81 -42.57 14.56
N ILE A 15 49.07 -43.38 13.52
CA ILE A 15 48.60 -43.12 12.15
C ILE A 15 47.05 -43.17 12.11
N CYS A 16 46.43 -44.13 12.78
CA CYS A 16 44.99 -44.21 12.89
C CYS A 16 44.38 -43.01 13.63
N ILE A 17 44.98 -42.53 14.71
CA ILE A 17 44.50 -41.35 15.44
C ILE A 17 44.67 -40.07 14.60
N ILE A 18 45.77 -39.90 13.90
CA ILE A 18 46.00 -38.75 13.00
C ILE A 18 45.04 -38.83 11.80
N GLY A 19 44.83 -40.04 11.22
CA GLY A 19 43.91 -40.26 10.14
C GLY A 19 42.46 -39.98 10.54
N LEU A 20 42.06 -40.38 11.74
CA LEU A 20 40.72 -40.10 12.29
C LEU A 20 40.53 -38.62 12.61
N GLY A 21 41.56 -37.92 13.10
CA GLY A 21 41.55 -36.48 13.30
C GLY A 21 41.43 -35.69 11.97
N LEU A 22 42.15 -36.13 10.94
CA LEU A 22 42.08 -35.52 9.62
C LEU A 22 40.72 -35.79 8.94
N PHE A 23 40.20 -37.00 9.11
CA PHE A 23 38.84 -37.36 8.63
C PHE A 23 37.77 -36.54 9.34
N ALA A 24 37.84 -36.36 10.67
CA ALA A 24 36.93 -35.53 11.42
C ALA A 24 36.96 -34.07 10.96
N PHE A 25 38.14 -33.54 10.68
CA PHE A 25 38.30 -32.18 10.16
C PHE A 25 37.70 -32.03 8.75
N ILE A 26 37.96 -32.98 7.86
CA ILE A 26 37.37 -32.97 6.51
C ILE A 26 35.84 -33.17 6.57
N ALA A 27 35.35 -34.00 7.47
CA ALA A 27 33.92 -34.19 7.69
C ALA A 27 33.26 -32.89 8.23
N GLU A 28 33.91 -32.21 9.20
CA GLU A 28 33.44 -30.93 9.71
C GLU A 28 33.37 -29.86 8.59
N GLU A 29 34.36 -29.78 7.73
CA GLU A 29 34.41 -28.84 6.62
C GLU A 29 33.35 -29.19 5.56
N PHE A 30 33.07 -30.47 5.31
CA PHE A 30 32.00 -30.95 4.45
C PHE A 30 30.60 -30.59 5.02
N PHE A 31 30.39 -30.78 6.32
CA PHE A 31 29.14 -30.39 6.98
C PHE A 31 28.94 -28.86 6.99
N ARG A 32 30.00 -28.07 7.23
CA ARG A 32 29.96 -26.60 7.11
C ARG A 32 29.67 -26.16 5.69
N SER A 33 30.22 -26.83 4.68
CA SER A 33 29.91 -26.55 3.28
C SER A 33 28.46 -26.85 2.91
N CYS A 34 27.88 -27.92 3.44
CA CYS A 34 26.44 -28.20 3.29
C CYS A 34 25.56 -27.18 4.01
N GLU A 35 25.98 -26.68 5.18
CA GLU A 35 25.26 -25.67 5.94
C GLU A 35 25.34 -24.27 5.26
N SER A 36 26.47 -23.94 4.64
CA SER A 36 26.63 -22.71 3.86
C SER A 36 25.75 -22.74 2.58
N THR A 37 25.64 -23.88 1.89
CA THR A 37 24.81 -24.05 0.71
C THR A 37 23.32 -23.94 1.05
N GLN A 38 22.89 -24.46 2.21
CA GLN A 38 21.52 -24.26 2.70
C GLN A 38 21.25 -22.81 3.11
N ASN A 39 22.26 -22.12 3.65
CA ASN A 39 22.12 -20.71 4.04
C ASN A 39 22.11 -19.79 2.82
N GLU A 40 22.84 -20.10 1.76
CA GLU A 40 22.77 -19.39 0.47
C GLU A 40 21.42 -19.58 -0.21
N GLN A 41 20.84 -20.77 -0.19
CA GLN A 41 19.51 -21.01 -0.72
C GLN A 41 18.41 -20.28 0.08
N ARG A 42 18.56 -20.15 1.39
CA ARG A 42 17.65 -19.36 2.24
C ARG A 42 17.75 -17.85 2.03
N GLN A 43 18.84 -17.38 1.47
CA GLN A 43 19.09 -15.96 1.16
C GLN A 43 18.76 -15.59 -0.29
N GLN A 44 18.36 -16.56 -1.11
CA GLN A 44 17.98 -16.34 -2.50
C GLN A 44 16.48 -16.04 -2.59
N VAL A 45 16.12 -14.93 -3.23
CA VAL A 45 14.73 -14.53 -3.51
C VAL A 45 14.22 -15.21 -4.77
N GLY A 46 15.09 -15.36 -5.77
CA GLY A 46 14.76 -15.97 -7.05
C GLY A 46 15.95 -16.01 -7.99
N GLU A 47 15.70 -16.36 -9.25
CA GLU A 47 16.71 -16.42 -10.30
C GLU A 47 16.16 -15.80 -11.58
N VAL A 48 16.95 -15.00 -12.26
CA VAL A 48 16.60 -14.34 -13.52
C VAL A 48 17.73 -14.58 -14.52
N LEU A 49 17.46 -15.25 -15.64
CA LEU A 49 18.44 -15.58 -16.69
C LEU A 49 19.67 -16.33 -16.15
N GLY A 50 19.50 -17.21 -15.16
CA GLY A 50 20.60 -17.94 -14.51
C GLY A 50 21.34 -17.15 -13.42
N GLU A 51 21.01 -15.87 -13.21
CA GLU A 51 21.57 -15.04 -12.16
C GLU A 51 20.72 -15.11 -10.88
N LYS A 52 21.32 -15.54 -9.78
CA LYS A 52 20.67 -15.62 -8.48
C LYS A 52 20.50 -14.23 -7.86
N ILE A 53 19.29 -13.95 -7.40
CA ILE A 53 18.96 -12.69 -6.74
C ILE A 53 19.01 -12.88 -5.23
N ASN A 54 19.90 -12.13 -4.58
CA ASN A 54 20.09 -12.18 -3.14
C ASN A 54 18.97 -11.39 -2.43
N MET A 55 18.54 -11.88 -1.25
CA MET A 55 17.55 -11.24 -0.38
C MET A 55 17.99 -9.82 0.03
N MET A 56 19.27 -9.60 0.32
CA MET A 56 19.76 -8.28 0.73
C MET A 56 19.64 -7.24 -0.39
N ASP A 57 19.99 -7.61 -1.62
CA ASP A 57 19.89 -6.72 -2.77
C ASP A 57 18.44 -6.41 -3.13
N PHE A 58 17.59 -7.42 -3.04
CA PHE A 58 16.16 -7.26 -3.24
C PHE A 58 15.52 -6.37 -2.16
N SER A 59 15.81 -6.63 -0.88
CA SER A 59 15.30 -5.80 0.23
C SER A 59 15.75 -4.36 0.10
N LYS A 60 16.99 -4.10 -0.31
CA LYS A 60 17.48 -2.75 -0.56
C LYS A 60 16.67 -2.01 -1.64
N LEU A 61 16.28 -2.71 -2.72
CA LEU A 61 15.42 -2.13 -3.75
C LEU A 61 14.02 -1.83 -3.22
N VAL A 62 13.45 -2.73 -2.42
CA VAL A 62 12.14 -2.52 -1.77
C VAL A 62 12.20 -1.31 -0.85
N ASP A 63 13.27 -1.17 -0.07
CA ASP A 63 13.48 -0.02 0.83
C ASP A 63 13.63 1.28 0.04
N GLU A 64 14.40 1.30 -1.07
CA GLU A 64 14.55 2.46 -1.95
C GLU A 64 13.19 2.93 -2.48
N VAL A 65 12.33 2.01 -2.93
CA VAL A 65 10.98 2.34 -3.43
C VAL A 65 10.06 2.78 -2.30
N SER A 66 10.10 2.10 -1.15
CA SER A 66 9.30 2.46 0.03
C SER A 66 9.64 3.87 0.53
N GLU A 67 10.92 4.23 0.57
CA GLU A 67 11.36 5.58 0.95
C GLU A 67 10.90 6.64 -0.07
N ALA A 68 10.93 6.31 -1.36
CA ALA A 68 10.41 7.20 -2.40
C ALA A 68 8.89 7.44 -2.24
N MET A 69 8.12 6.41 -1.89
CA MET A 69 6.67 6.52 -1.64
C MET A 69 6.36 7.37 -0.41
N LYS A 70 7.15 7.26 0.66
CA LYS A 70 6.99 8.11 1.86
C LYS A 70 7.17 9.59 1.54
N LEU A 71 8.14 9.94 0.71
CA LEU A 71 8.36 11.33 0.28
C LEU A 71 7.21 11.87 -0.60
N GLN A 72 6.40 10.98 -1.18
CA GLN A 72 5.18 11.31 -1.91
C GLN A 72 3.92 11.32 -1.02
N GLY A 73 4.08 11.20 0.31
CA GLY A 73 2.98 11.27 1.28
C GLY A 73 2.30 9.94 1.58
N GLN A 74 2.91 8.81 1.25
CA GLN A 74 2.42 7.47 1.58
C GLN A 74 3.21 6.87 2.74
N ASP A 75 3.02 7.40 3.94
CA ASP A 75 3.88 7.11 5.10
C ASP A 75 3.60 5.75 5.77
N ASN A 76 2.39 5.20 5.62
CA ASN A 76 1.97 3.99 6.34
C ASN A 76 1.42 2.94 5.37
N LEU A 77 2.30 2.07 4.89
CA LEU A 77 1.89 0.91 4.12
C LEU A 77 1.45 -0.22 5.07
N ASN A 78 0.24 -0.74 4.87
CA ASN A 78 -0.18 -1.96 5.54
C ASN A 78 0.50 -3.20 4.93
N GLU A 79 0.37 -4.37 5.57
CA GLU A 79 1.04 -5.61 5.15
C GLU A 79 0.66 -6.01 3.70
N ALA A 80 -0.59 -5.84 3.30
CA ALA A 80 -1.04 -6.13 1.95
C ALA A 80 -0.40 -5.19 0.90
N GLN A 81 -0.32 -3.90 1.21
CA GLN A 81 0.34 -2.90 0.36
C GLN A 81 1.85 -3.16 0.25
N LEU A 82 2.51 -3.53 1.37
CA LEU A 82 3.92 -3.90 1.37
C LEU A 82 4.18 -5.16 0.55
N SER A 83 3.27 -6.12 0.57
CA SER A 83 3.31 -7.31 -0.27
C SER A 83 3.22 -6.94 -1.76
N GLN A 84 2.24 -6.11 -2.14
CA GLN A 84 2.09 -5.62 -3.52
C GLN A 84 3.32 -4.82 -3.99
N LEU A 85 3.90 -4.02 -3.10
CA LEU A 85 5.13 -3.29 -3.38
C LEU A 85 6.29 -4.25 -3.71
N ARG A 86 6.50 -5.27 -2.89
CA ARG A 86 7.54 -6.29 -3.13
C ARG A 86 7.35 -6.99 -4.46
N ASP A 87 6.11 -7.37 -4.79
CA ASP A 87 5.77 -8.00 -6.05
C ASP A 87 6.01 -7.07 -7.25
N GLY A 88 5.64 -5.80 -7.15
CA GLY A 88 5.91 -4.80 -8.18
C GLY A 88 7.41 -4.54 -8.38
N VAL A 89 8.19 -4.48 -7.30
CA VAL A 89 9.65 -4.34 -7.36
C VAL A 89 10.27 -5.56 -8.04
N TRP A 90 9.81 -6.78 -7.70
CA TRP A 90 10.27 -8.00 -8.34
C TRP A 90 10.01 -7.99 -9.85
N GLN A 91 8.77 -7.71 -10.27
CA GLN A 91 8.40 -7.67 -11.68
C GLN A 91 9.22 -6.62 -12.46
N THR A 92 9.38 -5.43 -11.89
CA THR A 92 10.18 -4.36 -12.51
C THR A 92 11.64 -4.76 -12.67
N MET A 93 12.20 -5.40 -11.64
CA MET A 93 13.59 -5.89 -11.67
C MET A 93 13.77 -7.00 -12.72
N VAL A 94 12.85 -7.97 -12.78
CA VAL A 94 12.87 -9.05 -13.80
C VAL A 94 12.79 -8.46 -15.19
N GLN A 95 11.80 -7.59 -15.45
CA GLN A 95 11.64 -6.93 -16.74
C GLN A 95 12.90 -6.18 -17.16
N TYR A 96 13.46 -5.39 -16.24
CA TYR A 96 14.68 -4.65 -16.53
C TYR A 96 15.87 -5.57 -16.84
N LYS A 97 16.10 -6.63 -16.04
CA LYS A 97 17.21 -7.58 -16.27
C LYS A 97 17.09 -8.28 -17.62
N VAL A 98 15.89 -8.74 -17.98
CA VAL A 98 15.64 -9.38 -19.26
C VAL A 98 15.93 -8.44 -20.44
N ILE A 99 15.39 -7.22 -20.39
CA ILE A 99 15.60 -6.24 -21.46
C ILE A 99 17.06 -5.75 -21.48
N ALA A 100 17.68 -5.52 -20.32
CA ALA A 100 19.07 -5.09 -20.25
C ALA A 100 20.03 -6.12 -20.86
N ASN A 101 19.78 -7.41 -20.66
CA ASN A 101 20.56 -8.49 -21.29
C ASN A 101 20.42 -8.47 -22.83
N GLU A 102 19.23 -8.22 -23.35
CA GLU A 102 19.04 -8.08 -24.80
C GLU A 102 19.67 -6.78 -25.34
N CYS A 103 19.58 -5.70 -24.59
CA CYS A 103 20.24 -4.43 -24.94
C CYS A 103 21.76 -4.59 -24.99
N GLU A 104 22.35 -5.31 -24.05
CA GLU A 104 23.80 -5.59 -24.01
C GLU A 104 24.24 -6.34 -25.26
N LYS A 105 23.51 -7.39 -25.67
CA LYS A 105 23.78 -8.15 -26.92
C LYS A 105 23.69 -7.27 -28.17
N LEU A 106 22.81 -6.27 -28.16
CA LEU A 106 22.60 -5.34 -29.28
C LEU A 106 23.54 -4.11 -29.22
N GLY A 107 24.32 -3.94 -28.16
CA GLY A 107 25.15 -2.76 -27.94
C GLY A 107 24.35 -1.49 -27.62
N LEU A 108 23.08 -1.64 -27.18
CA LEU A 108 22.25 -0.51 -26.78
C LEU A 108 22.60 -0.06 -25.35
N THR A 109 22.93 1.22 -25.21
CA THR A 109 23.24 1.83 -23.92
C THR A 109 22.54 3.19 -23.78
N VAL A 110 22.48 3.71 -22.58
CA VAL A 110 22.06 5.10 -22.30
C VAL A 110 23.28 5.88 -21.88
N THR A 111 23.68 6.84 -22.72
CA THR A 111 24.88 7.66 -22.45
C THR A 111 24.59 8.76 -21.42
N ASP A 112 25.67 9.34 -20.88
CA ASP A 112 25.53 10.45 -19.94
C ASP A 112 25.03 11.73 -20.62
N GLU A 113 25.37 11.90 -21.90
CA GLU A 113 24.86 13.00 -22.72
C GLU A 113 23.35 12.90 -22.93
N GLU A 114 22.82 11.71 -23.23
CA GLU A 114 21.38 11.47 -23.35
C GLU A 114 20.67 11.76 -22.02
N MET A 115 21.23 11.33 -20.90
CA MET A 115 20.68 11.64 -19.57
C MET A 115 20.67 13.15 -19.30
N GLN A 116 21.75 13.85 -19.62
CA GLN A 116 21.79 15.31 -19.49
C GLN A 116 20.77 16.03 -20.35
N ASP A 117 20.51 15.52 -21.57
CA ASP A 117 19.48 16.08 -22.43
C ASP A 117 18.07 15.89 -21.87
N ILE A 118 17.75 14.71 -21.32
CA ILE A 118 16.48 14.46 -20.64
C ILE A 118 16.31 15.40 -19.44
N LEU A 119 17.36 15.58 -18.64
CA LEU A 119 17.35 16.49 -17.50
C LEU A 119 17.16 17.96 -17.94
N ARG A 120 17.81 18.40 -19.04
CA ARG A 120 17.68 19.76 -19.59
C ARG A 120 16.29 20.02 -20.15
N GLN A 121 15.66 19.05 -20.80
CA GLN A 121 14.28 19.17 -21.29
C GLN A 121 13.29 19.33 -20.12
N GLY A 122 13.54 18.63 -19.01
CA GLY A 122 12.81 18.78 -17.75
C GLY A 122 11.32 18.47 -17.80
N THR A 123 10.88 17.70 -18.81
CA THR A 123 9.45 17.37 -19.05
C THR A 123 9.07 15.95 -18.68
N ASN A 124 10.06 15.10 -18.36
CA ASN A 124 9.79 13.71 -17.98
C ASN A 124 8.97 13.65 -16.68
N GLN A 125 7.92 12.82 -16.68
CA GLN A 125 6.98 12.73 -15.56
C GLN A 125 7.64 12.37 -14.22
N MET A 126 8.68 11.54 -14.24
CA MET A 126 9.42 11.20 -13.03
C MET A 126 10.19 12.41 -12.46
N LEU A 127 10.74 13.26 -13.33
CA LEU A 127 11.42 14.47 -12.90
C LEU A 127 10.44 15.48 -12.31
N LEU A 128 9.20 15.53 -12.82
CA LEU A 128 8.16 16.42 -12.31
C LEU A 128 7.63 16.03 -10.93
N SER A 129 7.88 14.79 -10.48
CA SER A 129 7.54 14.33 -9.13
C SER A 129 8.61 14.68 -8.08
N THR A 130 9.74 15.25 -8.50
CA THR A 130 10.85 15.61 -7.59
C THR A 130 10.67 17.02 -6.99
N PRO A 131 11.31 17.33 -5.87
CA PRO A 131 11.29 18.67 -5.28
C PRO A 131 12.07 19.72 -6.09
N PHE A 132 12.68 19.35 -7.23
CA PHE A 132 13.48 20.22 -8.08
C PHE A 132 12.70 20.85 -9.23
N VAL A 133 11.37 20.88 -9.15
CA VAL A 133 10.50 21.50 -10.15
C VAL A 133 10.41 23.00 -9.90
N ASN A 134 10.67 23.79 -10.92
CA ASN A 134 10.46 25.23 -10.89
C ASN A 134 8.94 25.52 -10.96
N ARG A 135 8.40 26.14 -9.91
CA ARG A 135 6.96 26.43 -9.79
C ARG A 135 6.43 27.40 -10.84
N GLN A 136 7.29 28.24 -11.42
CA GLN A 136 6.88 29.21 -12.45
C GLN A 136 6.78 28.57 -13.83
N THR A 137 7.71 27.67 -14.17
CA THR A 137 7.76 27.03 -15.49
C THR A 137 7.07 25.67 -15.52
N GLY A 138 6.82 25.05 -14.38
CA GLY A 138 6.29 23.69 -14.26
C GLY A 138 7.25 22.61 -14.76
N ARG A 139 8.54 22.92 -14.93
CA ARG A 139 9.56 22.00 -15.43
C ARG A 139 10.61 21.72 -14.37
N PHE A 140 11.27 20.59 -14.51
CA PHE A 140 12.44 20.26 -13.71
C PHE A 140 13.57 21.25 -13.97
N ASP A 141 14.25 21.68 -12.90
CA ASP A 141 15.35 22.66 -12.96
C ASP A 141 16.66 22.02 -12.54
N VAL A 142 17.52 21.79 -13.55
CA VAL A 142 18.86 21.19 -13.37
C VAL A 142 19.72 22.04 -12.43
N ASN A 143 19.59 23.37 -12.46
CA ASN A 143 20.40 24.26 -11.61
C ASN A 143 20.03 24.08 -10.14
N THR A 144 18.74 23.96 -9.83
CA THR A 144 18.26 23.67 -8.47
C THR A 144 18.79 22.33 -7.96
N LEU A 145 18.77 21.29 -8.81
CA LEU A 145 19.39 20.00 -8.48
C LEU A 145 20.90 20.13 -8.20
N GLN A 146 21.63 20.79 -9.10
CA GLN A 146 23.10 20.95 -8.94
C GLN A 146 23.47 21.71 -7.66
N GLN A 147 22.73 22.75 -7.33
CA GLN A 147 22.91 23.49 -6.07
C GLN A 147 22.64 22.58 -4.86
N PHE A 148 21.58 21.79 -4.90
CA PHE A 148 21.27 20.84 -3.83
C PHE A 148 22.39 19.81 -3.67
N LEU A 149 22.88 19.19 -4.75
CA LEU A 149 23.95 18.18 -4.70
C LEU A 149 25.27 18.77 -4.19
N ALA A 150 25.61 19.99 -4.61
CA ALA A 150 26.81 20.69 -4.11
C ALA A 150 26.68 21.01 -2.61
N GLN A 151 25.53 21.47 -2.17
CA GLN A 151 25.24 21.76 -0.75
C GLN A 151 25.29 20.48 0.08
N TYR A 152 24.65 19.40 -0.36
CA TYR A 152 24.67 18.10 0.33
C TYR A 152 26.10 17.58 0.50
N LYS A 153 26.91 17.62 -0.57
CA LYS A 153 28.32 17.21 -0.53
C LYS A 153 29.14 18.02 0.48
N THR A 154 28.92 19.34 0.51
CA THR A 154 29.60 20.24 1.46
C THR A 154 29.18 19.95 2.90
N GLN A 155 27.89 19.82 3.16
CA GLN A 155 27.36 19.55 4.51
C GLN A 155 27.81 18.19 5.03
N LYS A 156 27.88 17.16 4.17
CA LYS A 156 28.36 15.83 4.54
C LYS A 156 29.79 15.85 5.07
N GLY A 157 30.62 16.77 4.55
CA GLY A 157 32.00 16.95 5.00
C GLY A 157 32.18 17.86 6.21
N THR A 158 31.27 18.82 6.42
CA THR A 158 31.42 19.88 7.44
C THR A 158 30.41 19.82 8.57
N ASN A 159 29.18 19.37 8.30
CA ASN A 159 28.09 19.30 9.29
C ASN A 159 27.21 18.05 9.02
N PRO A 160 27.58 16.87 9.57
CA PRO A 160 26.83 15.63 9.35
C PRO A 160 25.37 15.66 9.78
N GLN A 161 25.00 16.46 10.78
CA GLN A 161 23.61 16.59 11.23
C GLN A 161 22.74 17.31 10.18
N ALA A 162 23.27 18.38 9.57
CA ALA A 162 22.58 19.07 8.48
C ALA A 162 22.50 18.18 7.22
N ALA A 163 23.55 17.39 6.94
CA ALA A 163 23.53 16.42 5.86
C ALA A 163 22.46 15.34 6.05
N GLN A 164 22.21 14.90 7.28
CA GLN A 164 21.19 13.90 7.60
C GLN A 164 19.78 14.39 7.26
N GLN A 165 19.47 15.66 7.40
CA GLN A 165 18.19 16.25 6.99
C GLN A 165 17.98 16.24 5.46
N MET A 166 19.08 16.28 4.71
CA MET A 166 19.07 16.25 3.25
C MET A 166 19.16 14.82 2.68
N GLU A 167 19.48 13.84 3.50
CA GLU A 167 19.77 12.45 3.10
C GLU A 167 18.60 11.78 2.38
N SER A 168 17.37 11.99 2.84
CA SER A 168 16.16 11.42 2.23
C SER A 168 15.93 11.93 0.80
N ILE A 169 16.12 13.25 0.59
CA ILE A 169 15.99 13.86 -0.74
C ILE A 169 17.12 13.39 -1.66
N TYR A 170 18.33 13.23 -1.13
CA TYR A 170 19.47 12.70 -1.89
C TYR A 170 19.25 11.24 -2.32
N LYS A 171 18.77 10.37 -1.43
CA LYS A 171 18.43 8.98 -1.74
C LYS A 171 17.31 8.90 -2.77
N TYR A 172 16.29 9.74 -2.60
CA TYR A 172 15.19 9.83 -3.57
C TYR A 172 15.69 10.24 -4.95
N TRP A 173 16.57 11.26 -5.03
CA TRP A 173 17.18 11.64 -6.31
C TRP A 173 17.98 10.50 -6.93
N THR A 174 18.81 9.81 -6.17
CA THR A 174 19.60 8.66 -6.65
C THR A 174 18.69 7.55 -7.21
N TYR A 175 17.58 7.28 -6.54
CA TYR A 175 16.56 6.36 -7.02
C TYR A 175 15.93 6.83 -8.34
N ILE A 176 15.54 8.09 -8.45
CA ILE A 176 14.94 8.68 -9.67
C ILE A 176 15.92 8.62 -10.83
N GLU A 177 17.18 9.00 -10.65
CA GLU A 177 18.20 8.96 -11.69
C GLU A 177 18.44 7.54 -12.22
N LYS A 178 18.59 6.58 -11.32
CA LYS A 178 18.73 5.15 -11.65
C LYS A 178 17.51 4.64 -12.44
N THR A 179 16.32 4.90 -11.95
CA THR A 179 15.08 4.43 -12.58
C THR A 179 14.84 5.11 -13.93
N LEU A 180 15.15 6.39 -14.06
CA LEU A 180 15.06 7.12 -15.32
C LEU A 180 15.99 6.53 -16.38
N ARG A 181 17.24 6.20 -16.02
CA ARG A 181 18.20 5.53 -16.91
C ARG A 181 17.68 4.15 -17.36
N GLN A 182 17.12 3.38 -16.43
CA GLN A 182 16.52 2.07 -16.72
C GLN A 182 15.32 2.18 -17.67
N GLN A 183 14.41 3.10 -17.42
CA GLN A 183 13.26 3.33 -18.28
C GLN A 183 13.66 3.82 -19.67
N THR A 184 14.67 4.69 -19.76
CA THR A 184 15.19 5.16 -21.04
C THR A 184 15.76 4.00 -21.87
N LEU A 185 16.47 3.07 -21.24
CA LEU A 185 16.99 1.88 -21.91
C LEU A 185 15.85 0.99 -22.43
N ILE A 186 14.82 0.74 -21.59
CA ILE A 186 13.63 -0.03 -21.98
C ILE A 186 12.92 0.64 -23.16
N GLN A 187 12.75 1.97 -23.13
CA GLN A 187 12.12 2.71 -24.21
C GLN A 187 12.92 2.64 -25.53
N LYS A 188 14.25 2.71 -25.45
CA LYS A 188 15.12 2.52 -26.63
C LYS A 188 14.92 1.15 -27.26
N TYR A 189 14.90 0.10 -26.45
CA TYR A 189 14.66 -1.26 -26.94
C TYR A 189 13.28 -1.43 -27.56
N GLN A 190 12.23 -0.94 -26.90
CA GLN A 190 10.86 -0.96 -27.40
C GLN A 190 10.72 -0.16 -28.72
N SER A 191 11.36 1.01 -28.79
CA SER A 191 11.38 1.81 -30.02
C SER A 191 12.09 1.10 -31.15
N LEU A 192 13.21 0.43 -30.87
CA LEU A 192 13.89 -0.39 -31.88
C LEU A 192 12.98 -1.47 -32.44
N LEU A 193 12.29 -2.22 -31.57
CA LEU A 193 11.35 -3.25 -31.99
C LEU A 193 10.17 -2.67 -32.78
N ALA A 194 9.61 -1.55 -32.35
CA ALA A 194 8.53 -0.89 -33.06
C ALA A 194 8.95 -0.42 -34.47
N HIS A 195 10.18 0.08 -34.61
CA HIS A 195 10.72 0.50 -35.90
C HIS A 195 11.10 -0.67 -36.83
N CYS A 196 11.19 -1.90 -36.31
CA CYS A 196 11.33 -3.10 -37.15
C CYS A 196 10.01 -3.49 -37.84
N LEU A 197 8.87 -3.01 -37.34
CA LEU A 197 7.57 -3.26 -37.93
C LEU A 197 7.30 -2.21 -39.04
N LEU A 198 7.80 -2.50 -40.22
CA LEU A 198 7.64 -1.64 -41.39
C LEU A 198 6.36 -2.02 -42.12
N SER A 199 5.44 -1.09 -42.24
CA SER A 199 4.33 -1.23 -43.19
C SER A 199 4.79 -0.79 -44.57
N ASN A 200 4.37 -1.50 -45.61
CA ASN A 200 4.64 -1.14 -46.99
C ASN A 200 3.32 -0.76 -47.70
N PRO A 201 3.39 -0.02 -48.83
CA PRO A 201 2.19 0.43 -49.54
C PRO A 201 1.27 -0.71 -50.01
N VAL A 202 1.81 -1.91 -50.21
CA VAL A 202 1.02 -3.07 -50.64
C VAL A 202 0.18 -3.58 -49.48
N GLU A 203 0.78 -3.77 -48.30
CA GLU A 203 0.06 -4.17 -47.07
C GLU A 203 -0.98 -3.11 -46.66
N ALA A 204 -0.63 -1.81 -46.72
CA ALA A 204 -1.58 -0.76 -46.41
C ALA A 204 -2.78 -0.76 -47.38
N LYS A 205 -2.55 -1.03 -48.68
CA LYS A 205 -3.62 -1.19 -49.66
C LYS A 205 -4.47 -2.43 -49.42
N MET A 206 -3.83 -3.55 -49.08
CA MET A 206 -4.55 -4.79 -48.73
C MET A 206 -5.42 -4.58 -47.49
N ALA A 207 -4.86 -4.04 -46.42
CA ALA A 207 -5.60 -3.75 -45.18
C ALA A 207 -6.77 -2.75 -45.42
N PHE A 208 -6.57 -1.75 -46.27
CA PHE A 208 -7.64 -0.84 -46.66
C PHE A 208 -8.74 -1.55 -47.45
N ASN A 209 -8.40 -2.42 -48.40
CA ASN A 209 -9.37 -3.16 -49.16
C ASN A 209 -10.15 -4.12 -48.21
N ASP A 210 -9.45 -4.91 -47.39
CA ASP A 210 -10.05 -5.86 -46.45
C ASP A 210 -11.01 -5.19 -45.46
N ALA A 211 -10.70 -3.94 -45.05
CA ALA A 211 -11.55 -3.18 -44.16
C ALA A 211 -12.77 -2.54 -44.84
N ASN A 212 -12.73 -2.35 -46.17
CA ASN A 212 -13.77 -1.67 -46.93
C ASN A 212 -14.51 -2.58 -47.94
N GLU A 213 -14.06 -3.81 -48.11
CA GLU A 213 -14.78 -4.78 -48.92
C GLU A 213 -15.98 -5.35 -48.18
N GLU A 214 -17.14 -5.26 -48.77
CA GLU A 214 -18.37 -5.86 -48.28
C GLU A 214 -18.70 -7.09 -49.16
N ALA A 215 -19.00 -8.22 -48.51
CA ALA A 215 -19.41 -9.41 -49.17
C ALA A 215 -20.84 -9.78 -48.73
N GLN A 216 -21.67 -10.09 -49.68
CA GLN A 216 -22.97 -10.71 -49.42
C GLN A 216 -22.79 -12.22 -49.44
N ILE A 217 -23.11 -12.86 -48.33
CA ILE A 217 -22.98 -14.34 -48.22
C ILE A 217 -24.35 -14.96 -48.01
N GLU A 218 -24.55 -16.14 -48.60
CA GLU A 218 -25.64 -17.03 -48.25
C GLU A 218 -25.07 -18.15 -47.37
N LEU A 219 -25.64 -18.34 -46.20
CA LEU A 219 -25.17 -19.28 -45.19
C LEU A 219 -26.19 -20.40 -45.00
N ALA A 220 -25.78 -21.63 -45.21
CA ALA A 220 -26.52 -22.83 -44.78
C ALA A 220 -25.81 -23.44 -43.58
N ALA A 221 -26.43 -23.42 -42.41
CA ALA A 221 -25.85 -23.96 -41.18
C ALA A 221 -26.39 -25.36 -40.90
N PHE A 222 -25.49 -26.33 -40.76
CA PHE A 222 -25.79 -27.67 -40.28
C PHE A 222 -25.17 -27.84 -38.88
N PRO A 223 -25.95 -27.69 -37.82
CA PRO A 223 -25.42 -27.86 -36.47
C PRO A 223 -25.09 -29.35 -36.23
N TYR A 224 -23.97 -29.61 -35.58
CA TYR A 224 -23.58 -30.98 -35.19
C TYR A 224 -24.66 -31.65 -34.32
N SER A 225 -25.43 -30.92 -33.57
CA SER A 225 -26.57 -31.44 -32.80
C SER A 225 -27.70 -32.05 -33.62
N ALA A 226 -27.70 -31.87 -34.96
CA ALA A 226 -28.61 -32.57 -35.86
C ALA A 226 -28.26 -34.06 -36.06
N ILE A 227 -27.04 -34.46 -35.68
CA ILE A 227 -26.58 -35.84 -35.72
C ILE A 227 -26.61 -36.38 -34.29
N GLN A 228 -27.32 -37.45 -34.05
CA GLN A 228 -27.40 -38.10 -32.73
C GLN A 228 -26.07 -38.78 -32.40
N ASP A 229 -25.58 -38.62 -31.16
CA ASP A 229 -24.27 -39.14 -30.72
C ASP A 229 -24.18 -40.66 -30.84
N ASP A 230 -25.31 -41.38 -30.71
CA ASP A 230 -25.42 -42.85 -30.89
C ASP A 230 -25.13 -43.33 -32.32
N LYS A 231 -25.20 -42.43 -33.30
CA LYS A 231 -24.88 -42.71 -34.71
C LYS A 231 -23.42 -42.49 -35.08
N VAL A 232 -22.63 -41.95 -34.14
CA VAL A 232 -21.21 -41.65 -34.35
C VAL A 232 -20.37 -42.65 -33.55
N GLN A 233 -19.61 -43.48 -34.23
CA GLN A 233 -18.66 -44.39 -33.58
C GLN A 233 -17.27 -43.74 -33.54
N VAL A 234 -16.79 -43.47 -32.33
CA VAL A 234 -15.44 -42.93 -32.09
C VAL A 234 -14.55 -44.11 -31.68
N THR A 235 -13.48 -44.35 -32.43
CA THR A 235 -12.51 -45.38 -32.08
C THR A 235 -11.35 -44.81 -31.25
N GLU A 236 -10.63 -45.70 -30.54
CA GLU A 236 -9.39 -45.31 -29.84
C GLU A 236 -8.36 -44.66 -30.79
N SER A 237 -8.34 -45.07 -32.05
CA SER A 237 -7.47 -44.47 -33.08
C SER A 237 -7.85 -43.02 -33.37
N ASP A 238 -9.16 -42.73 -33.44
CA ASP A 238 -9.67 -41.36 -33.68
C ASP A 238 -9.34 -40.45 -32.51
N LEU A 239 -9.52 -40.96 -31.29
CA LEU A 239 -9.18 -40.21 -30.06
C LEU A 239 -7.68 -39.90 -30.03
N LYS A 240 -6.83 -40.88 -30.34
CA LYS A 240 -5.38 -40.70 -30.36
C LYS A 240 -4.93 -39.71 -31.44
N ALA A 241 -5.49 -39.82 -32.65
CA ALA A 241 -5.20 -38.90 -33.74
C ALA A 241 -5.61 -37.45 -33.36
N LYS A 242 -6.79 -37.28 -32.76
CA LYS A 242 -7.27 -35.98 -32.34
C LYS A 242 -6.47 -35.43 -31.17
N TYR A 243 -6.03 -36.28 -30.23
CA TYR A 243 -5.13 -35.88 -29.16
C TYR A 243 -3.80 -35.32 -29.69
N GLU A 244 -3.15 -36.02 -30.62
CA GLU A 244 -1.88 -35.55 -31.19
C GLU A 244 -2.05 -34.24 -31.99
N GLU A 245 -3.17 -34.06 -32.70
CA GLU A 245 -3.50 -32.81 -33.39
C GLU A 245 -3.66 -31.66 -32.43
N MET A 246 -4.35 -31.89 -31.29
CA MET A 246 -4.71 -30.83 -30.34
C MET A 246 -3.66 -30.60 -29.25
N LYS A 247 -2.77 -31.54 -29.00
CA LYS A 247 -1.73 -31.53 -27.97
C LYS A 247 -0.98 -30.19 -27.85
N PRO A 248 -0.55 -29.50 -28.94
CA PRO A 248 0.14 -28.22 -28.85
C PRO A 248 -0.71 -27.10 -28.27
N ARG A 249 -2.05 -27.21 -28.28
CA ARG A 249 -2.96 -26.21 -27.72
C ARG A 249 -3.10 -26.32 -26.20
N PHE A 250 -2.73 -27.47 -25.64
CA PHE A 250 -2.85 -27.77 -24.21
C PHE A 250 -1.49 -27.87 -23.50
N GLU A 251 -0.44 -27.46 -24.20
CA GLU A 251 0.88 -27.40 -23.59
C GLU A 251 0.90 -26.36 -22.44
N GLN A 252 1.24 -26.81 -21.25
CA GLN A 252 1.36 -25.97 -20.07
C GLN A 252 2.83 -25.59 -19.87
N TYR A 253 3.12 -24.29 -19.90
CA TYR A 253 4.47 -23.76 -19.70
C TYR A 253 4.75 -23.41 -18.24
N VAL A 254 3.72 -23.38 -17.40
CA VAL A 254 3.82 -23.04 -15.97
C VAL A 254 3.29 -24.21 -15.16
N GLU A 255 4.04 -24.59 -14.14
CA GLU A 255 3.60 -25.62 -13.19
C GLU A 255 2.34 -25.16 -12.47
N SER A 256 1.33 -26.03 -12.43
CA SER A 256 0.07 -25.78 -11.70
C SER A 256 -0.25 -26.90 -10.73
N ARG A 257 -1.09 -26.62 -9.76
CA ARG A 257 -1.61 -27.55 -8.75
C ARG A 257 -3.11 -27.40 -8.62
N ASP A 258 -3.79 -28.53 -8.46
CA ASP A 258 -5.17 -28.60 -8.03
C ASP A 258 -5.21 -28.96 -6.54
N ILE A 259 -5.99 -28.24 -5.78
CA ILE A 259 -6.11 -28.48 -4.34
C ILE A 259 -7.57 -28.60 -3.91
N LYS A 260 -7.76 -29.34 -2.84
CA LYS A 260 -8.97 -29.33 -2.04
C LYS A 260 -8.63 -28.75 -0.68
N PHE A 261 -9.48 -27.88 -0.15
CA PHE A 261 -9.18 -27.22 1.12
C PHE A 261 -10.44 -26.93 1.96
N ILE A 262 -10.22 -26.75 3.25
CA ILE A 262 -11.22 -26.25 4.18
C ILE A 262 -10.68 -24.95 4.77
N ASP A 263 -11.49 -23.89 4.68
CA ASP A 263 -11.25 -22.63 5.37
C ASP A 263 -12.29 -22.40 6.46
N ILE A 264 -11.88 -21.81 7.58
CA ILE A 264 -12.76 -21.48 8.69
C ILE A 264 -12.56 -20.03 9.08
N GLN A 265 -13.60 -19.26 8.88
CA GLN A 265 -13.64 -17.89 9.39
C GLN A 265 -14.16 -17.90 10.83
N VAL A 266 -13.30 -17.54 11.78
CA VAL A 266 -13.70 -17.35 13.17
C VAL A 266 -14.53 -16.09 13.30
N LYS A 267 -15.76 -16.22 13.81
CA LYS A 267 -16.68 -15.08 14.01
C LYS A 267 -16.93 -14.88 15.49
N ALA A 268 -17.23 -13.62 15.86
CA ALA A 268 -17.59 -13.28 17.22
C ALA A 268 -18.78 -14.12 17.71
N SER A 269 -18.64 -14.72 18.89
CA SER A 269 -19.69 -15.49 19.55
C SER A 269 -20.78 -14.59 20.12
N ALA A 270 -21.90 -15.19 20.55
CA ALA A 270 -22.95 -14.46 21.25
C ALA A 270 -22.44 -13.84 22.56
N ALA A 271 -21.49 -14.50 23.24
CA ALA A 271 -20.84 -13.98 24.45
C ALA A 271 -19.95 -12.75 24.13
N ASP A 272 -19.19 -12.78 23.04
CA ASP A 272 -18.36 -11.65 22.59
C ASP A 272 -19.24 -10.44 22.27
N ARG A 273 -20.34 -10.65 21.54
CA ARG A 273 -21.31 -9.59 21.21
C ARG A 273 -21.96 -9.01 22.45
N ALA A 274 -22.36 -9.84 23.40
CA ALA A 274 -22.94 -9.39 24.67
C ALA A 274 -21.95 -8.59 25.52
N ALA A 275 -20.67 -9.00 25.55
CA ALA A 275 -19.61 -8.28 26.24
C ALA A 275 -19.36 -6.91 25.61
N LEU A 276 -19.27 -6.83 24.27
CA LEU A 276 -19.11 -5.57 23.55
C LEU A 276 -20.32 -4.64 23.74
N GLN A 277 -21.53 -5.17 23.68
CA GLN A 277 -22.75 -4.38 23.95
C GLN A 277 -22.78 -3.81 25.37
N LYS A 278 -22.31 -4.56 26.36
CA LYS A 278 -22.19 -4.08 27.74
C LYS A 278 -21.18 -2.94 27.85
N GLU A 279 -20.03 -3.07 27.19
CA GLU A 279 -19.02 -2.01 27.12
C GLU A 279 -19.60 -0.74 26.47
N PHE A 280 -20.30 -0.87 25.34
CA PHE A 280 -20.92 0.24 24.63
C PHE A 280 -22.03 0.95 25.43
N LYS A 281 -22.77 0.22 26.28
CA LYS A 281 -23.70 0.85 27.23
C LYS A 281 -22.95 1.73 28.24
N GLY A 282 -21.73 1.36 28.64
CA GLY A 282 -20.86 2.21 29.44
C GLY A 282 -20.48 3.48 28.70
N TYR A 283 -20.09 3.38 27.41
CA TYR A 283 -19.78 4.54 26.58
C TYR A 283 -20.98 5.50 26.38
N VAL A 284 -22.21 4.98 26.34
CA VAL A 284 -23.41 5.85 26.30
C VAL A 284 -23.43 6.79 27.52
N THR A 285 -23.18 6.26 28.70
CA THR A 285 -23.14 7.04 29.94
C THR A 285 -21.95 7.99 29.96
N GLU A 286 -20.75 7.50 29.63
CA GLU A 286 -19.54 8.33 29.55
C GLU A 286 -19.70 9.49 28.56
N LEU A 287 -20.24 9.24 27.37
CA LEU A 287 -20.51 10.29 26.38
C LEU A 287 -21.58 11.29 26.86
N ALA A 288 -22.62 10.84 27.56
CA ALA A 288 -23.66 11.73 28.07
C ALA A 288 -23.08 12.75 29.07
N GLU A 289 -22.21 12.30 29.97
CA GLU A 289 -21.62 13.08 31.06
C GLU A 289 -20.38 13.88 30.64
N ALA A 290 -19.72 13.48 29.55
CA ALA A 290 -18.45 14.06 29.14
C ALA A 290 -18.55 15.53 28.75
N GLN A 291 -17.73 16.39 29.38
CA GLN A 291 -17.52 17.79 28.97
C GLN A 291 -16.74 17.84 27.64
N ASN A 292 -15.75 16.97 27.46
CA ASN A 292 -15.02 16.78 26.20
C ASN A 292 -15.26 15.39 25.64
N PRO A 293 -16.23 15.21 24.73
CA PRO A 293 -16.51 13.89 24.14
C PRO A 293 -15.33 13.28 23.37
N GLY A 294 -14.39 14.10 22.91
CA GLY A 294 -13.21 13.64 22.18
C GLY A 294 -12.30 12.73 23.03
N ASP A 295 -12.27 12.91 24.35
CA ASP A 295 -11.47 12.04 25.22
C ASP A 295 -12.07 10.63 25.33
N VAL A 296 -13.41 10.54 25.37
CA VAL A 296 -14.12 9.25 25.38
C VAL A 296 -13.91 8.52 24.06
N VAL A 297 -14.05 9.23 22.93
CA VAL A 297 -13.81 8.65 21.59
C VAL A 297 -12.38 8.11 21.48
N ARG A 298 -11.38 8.86 21.91
CA ARG A 298 -9.97 8.45 21.87
C ARG A 298 -9.70 7.23 22.74
N LYS A 299 -10.24 7.21 23.98
CA LYS A 299 -10.14 6.09 24.90
C LYS A 299 -10.79 4.81 24.36
N SER A 300 -11.88 4.95 23.62
CA SER A 300 -12.65 3.80 23.09
C SER A 300 -12.03 3.12 21.88
N THR A 301 -10.92 3.60 21.35
CA THR A 301 -10.29 3.10 20.10
C THR A 301 -11.26 3.07 18.92
N SER A 302 -12.10 4.10 18.80
CA SER A 302 -13.06 4.24 17.70
C SER A 302 -12.36 4.31 16.35
N SER A 303 -12.93 3.68 15.33
CA SER A 303 -12.50 3.81 13.94
C SER A 303 -12.89 5.15 13.31
N VAL A 304 -13.72 5.95 13.98
CA VAL A 304 -14.14 7.28 13.53
C VAL A 304 -13.46 8.34 14.40
N ASN A 305 -12.69 9.22 13.77
CA ASN A 305 -12.00 10.29 14.46
C ASN A 305 -12.96 11.42 14.89
N TYR A 306 -12.71 12.02 16.04
CA TYR A 306 -13.43 13.19 16.49
C TYR A 306 -12.57 14.46 16.30
N LEU A 307 -12.96 15.30 15.35
CA LEU A 307 -12.22 16.53 15.04
C LEU A 307 -12.50 17.67 16.03
N GLY A 308 -13.66 17.65 16.71
CA GLY A 308 -14.06 18.67 17.65
C GLY A 308 -14.64 19.94 17.01
N ILE A 309 -14.85 19.94 15.71
CA ILE A 309 -15.47 21.03 14.92
C ILE A 309 -16.59 20.48 14.03
N PRO A 310 -17.57 21.32 13.62
CA PRO A 310 -18.61 20.92 12.70
C PRO A 310 -18.07 20.63 11.28
N VAL A 311 -18.45 19.47 10.73
CA VAL A 311 -18.09 19.02 9.38
C VAL A 311 -19.36 18.60 8.59
N LEU A 312 -19.22 18.36 7.29
CA LEU A 312 -20.31 17.87 6.48
C LEU A 312 -20.74 16.46 6.91
N LYS A 313 -22.00 16.13 6.66
CA LYS A 313 -22.57 14.81 6.94
C LYS A 313 -21.81 13.68 6.25
N GLU A 314 -21.34 13.92 5.05
CA GLU A 314 -20.56 13.00 4.22
C GLU A 314 -19.18 12.67 4.78
N ALA A 315 -18.69 13.41 5.76
CA ALA A 315 -17.46 13.09 6.48
C ALA A 315 -17.60 11.88 7.41
N TYR A 316 -18.82 11.51 7.76
CA TYR A 316 -19.12 10.36 8.61
C TYR A 316 -19.45 9.11 7.77
N PRO A 317 -19.21 7.88 8.30
CA PRO A 317 -19.70 6.65 7.68
C PRO A 317 -21.20 6.72 7.39
N SER A 318 -21.64 6.09 6.32
CA SER A 318 -23.03 6.20 5.81
C SER A 318 -24.09 5.80 6.84
N ASP A 319 -23.84 4.79 7.66
CA ASP A 319 -24.71 4.33 8.74
C ASP A 319 -24.84 5.34 9.89
N ILE A 320 -23.81 6.14 10.12
CA ILE A 320 -23.80 7.26 11.06
C ILE A 320 -24.49 8.48 10.45
N ALA A 321 -24.08 8.87 9.24
CA ALA A 321 -24.61 10.01 8.50
C ALA A 321 -26.14 9.98 8.38
N ALA A 322 -26.72 8.81 8.09
CA ALA A 322 -28.17 8.63 7.94
C ALA A 322 -28.97 8.99 9.20
N ARG A 323 -28.34 8.96 10.38
CA ARG A 323 -29.02 9.22 11.68
C ARG A 323 -28.84 10.64 12.18
N LEU A 324 -27.82 11.37 11.72
CA LEU A 324 -27.48 12.72 12.25
C LEU A 324 -28.62 13.72 12.08
N ASP A 325 -29.37 13.63 10.98
CA ASP A 325 -30.47 14.58 10.71
C ASP A 325 -31.62 14.48 11.74
N SER A 326 -31.90 13.27 12.23
CA SER A 326 -32.97 12.97 13.17
C SER A 326 -32.60 13.13 14.64
N MET A 327 -31.29 13.28 14.95
CA MET A 327 -30.84 13.44 16.33
C MET A 327 -30.95 14.89 16.80
N ALA A 328 -31.33 15.06 18.07
CA ALA A 328 -31.28 16.34 18.76
C ALA A 328 -29.85 16.63 19.27
N VAL A 329 -29.48 17.92 19.32
CA VAL A 329 -28.19 18.33 19.89
C VAL A 329 -28.14 17.94 21.37
N GLY A 330 -27.04 17.34 21.79
CA GLY A 330 -26.83 16.76 23.13
C GLY A 330 -27.30 15.32 23.27
N GLN A 331 -28.08 14.80 22.33
CA GLN A 331 -28.57 13.43 22.37
C GLN A 331 -27.45 12.41 22.14
N VAL A 332 -27.48 11.34 22.96
CA VAL A 332 -26.64 10.14 22.78
C VAL A 332 -27.53 9.01 22.30
N SER A 333 -27.12 8.31 21.25
CA SER A 333 -27.87 7.15 20.73
C SER A 333 -27.67 5.92 21.63
N ALA A 334 -28.62 4.98 21.58
CA ALA A 334 -28.35 3.62 22.03
C ALA A 334 -27.28 2.96 21.16
N PRO A 335 -26.57 1.90 21.63
CA PRO A 335 -25.69 1.10 20.79
C PRO A 335 -26.46 0.48 19.62
N VAL A 336 -25.96 0.67 18.40
CA VAL A 336 -26.56 0.12 17.16
C VAL A 336 -25.54 -0.74 16.45
N GLU A 337 -25.89 -1.96 16.16
CA GLU A 337 -25.08 -2.88 15.37
C GLU A 337 -25.36 -2.67 13.88
N ASN A 338 -24.30 -2.48 13.10
CA ASN A 338 -24.34 -2.50 11.65
C ASN A 338 -23.85 -3.86 11.16
N THR A 339 -24.78 -4.68 10.69
CA THR A 339 -24.49 -6.03 10.22
C THR A 339 -23.77 -6.08 8.87
N MET A 340 -23.82 -4.98 8.10
CA MET A 340 -23.18 -4.92 6.77
C MET A 340 -21.64 -4.86 6.88
N ASP A 341 -21.14 -4.12 7.86
CA ASP A 341 -19.69 -3.97 8.11
C ASP A 341 -19.24 -4.60 9.43
N ASN A 342 -20.13 -5.38 10.08
CA ASN A 342 -19.88 -6.07 11.35
C ASN A 342 -19.35 -5.15 12.46
N THR A 343 -19.96 -3.96 12.63
CA THR A 343 -19.56 -2.97 13.63
C THR A 343 -20.67 -2.68 14.63
N LEU A 344 -20.28 -2.23 15.82
CA LEU A 344 -21.18 -1.64 16.82
C LEU A 344 -20.83 -0.16 16.97
N ASN A 345 -21.83 0.71 17.07
CA ASN A 345 -21.63 2.15 17.16
C ASN A 345 -22.59 2.84 18.13
N VAL A 346 -22.09 3.98 18.67
CA VAL A 346 -22.83 4.96 19.49
C VAL A 346 -22.47 6.36 19.02
N ILE A 347 -23.42 7.27 18.99
CA ILE A 347 -23.26 8.64 18.52
C ILE A 347 -23.74 9.60 19.61
N LYS A 348 -22.95 10.64 19.91
CA LYS A 348 -23.42 11.87 20.59
C LYS A 348 -23.38 13.01 19.59
N LEU A 349 -24.53 13.62 19.30
CA LEU A 349 -24.58 14.83 18.49
C LEU A 349 -24.25 16.04 19.36
N VAL A 350 -23.07 16.60 19.16
CA VAL A 350 -22.55 17.73 19.98
C VAL A 350 -23.07 19.07 19.45
N ALA A 351 -23.06 19.26 18.12
CA ALA A 351 -23.59 20.46 17.49
C ALA A 351 -24.17 20.17 16.09
N LYS A 352 -25.15 20.99 15.71
CA LYS A 352 -25.75 21.02 14.38
C LYS A 352 -25.96 22.48 14.00
N GLN A 353 -25.26 22.98 13.00
CA GLN A 353 -25.17 24.40 12.69
C GLN A 353 -25.23 24.66 11.19
N GLN A 354 -25.82 25.81 10.81
CA GLN A 354 -25.75 26.32 9.43
C GLN A 354 -24.47 27.14 9.28
N LEU A 355 -23.52 26.63 8.53
CA LEU A 355 -22.20 27.25 8.32
C LEU A 355 -21.86 27.26 6.83
N PRO A 356 -21.00 28.18 6.36
CA PRO A 356 -20.58 28.20 4.97
C PRO A 356 -19.78 26.95 4.60
N ASP A 357 -20.05 26.35 3.44
CA ASP A 357 -19.19 25.29 2.88
C ASP A 357 -17.82 25.84 2.48
N SER A 358 -17.82 27.06 1.91
CA SER A 358 -16.61 27.70 1.44
C SER A 358 -16.52 29.14 1.94
N VAL A 359 -15.34 29.52 2.41
CA VAL A 359 -15.03 30.88 2.91
C VAL A 359 -13.84 31.43 2.15
N GLN A 360 -14.02 32.62 1.51
CA GLN A 360 -12.91 33.37 0.97
C GLN A 360 -12.36 34.30 2.05
N TYR A 361 -11.07 34.24 2.26
CA TYR A 361 -10.41 35.03 3.30
C TYR A 361 -9.02 35.46 2.85
N ARG A 362 -8.44 36.37 3.61
CA ARG A 362 -7.04 36.73 3.58
C ARG A 362 -6.48 36.82 5.00
N VAL A 363 -5.18 36.64 5.15
CA VAL A 363 -4.53 36.52 6.44
C VAL A 363 -3.20 37.26 6.48
N ILE A 364 -2.88 37.86 7.62
CA ILE A 364 -1.53 38.31 7.97
C ILE A 364 -1.09 37.48 9.16
N GLN A 365 -0.01 36.72 8.99
CA GLN A 365 0.63 36.00 10.09
C GLN A 365 1.56 36.94 10.86
N VAL A 366 1.44 36.96 12.18
CA VAL A 366 2.20 37.87 13.03
C VAL A 366 2.99 37.07 14.06
N GLY A 367 4.31 37.01 13.84
CA GLY A 367 5.26 36.45 14.80
C GLY A 367 5.96 37.53 15.62
N GLY A 368 6.62 37.11 16.70
CA GLY A 368 7.45 37.96 17.56
C GLY A 368 8.48 37.10 18.29
N GLN A 369 9.46 37.75 18.97
CA GLN A 369 10.39 37.02 19.83
C GLN A 369 9.68 36.47 21.07
N THR A 370 8.57 37.11 21.48
CA THR A 370 7.67 36.65 22.52
C THR A 370 6.22 36.69 22.04
N THR A 371 5.35 35.90 22.66
CA THR A 371 3.91 35.89 22.39
C THR A 371 3.26 37.24 22.62
N GLU A 372 3.76 38.02 23.62
CA GLU A 372 3.27 39.36 23.95
C GLU A 372 3.63 40.37 22.85
N GLU A 373 4.83 40.28 22.31
CA GLU A 373 5.26 41.10 21.18
C GLU A 373 4.44 40.82 19.92
N ALA A 374 4.23 39.54 19.61
CA ALA A 374 3.37 39.14 18.50
C ALA A 374 1.95 39.65 18.66
N THR A 375 1.39 39.58 19.86
CA THR A 375 0.04 40.08 20.17
C THR A 375 -0.05 41.62 19.99
N LYS A 376 0.90 42.38 20.52
CA LYS A 376 0.92 43.86 20.35
C LYS A 376 1.02 44.27 18.88
N ARG A 377 1.86 43.59 18.13
CA ARG A 377 1.97 43.82 16.67
C ARG A 377 0.66 43.49 15.94
N ALA A 378 0.03 42.35 16.26
CA ALA A 378 -1.23 41.93 15.66
C ALA A 378 -2.37 42.90 16.01
N ASP A 379 -2.43 43.41 17.24
CA ASP A 379 -3.40 44.41 17.66
C ASP A 379 -3.22 45.74 16.91
N SER A 380 -1.96 46.16 16.64
CA SER A 380 -1.67 47.33 15.84
C SER A 380 -2.14 47.14 14.38
N ILE A 381 -1.92 45.97 13.78
CA ILE A 381 -2.40 45.63 12.43
C ILE A 381 -3.92 45.60 12.40
N TYR A 382 -4.55 44.94 13.37
CA TYR A 382 -6.00 44.90 13.52
C TYR A 382 -6.60 46.31 13.60
N THR A 383 -6.05 47.16 14.45
CA THR A 383 -6.53 48.56 14.62
C THR A 383 -6.39 49.35 13.32
N ALA A 384 -5.26 49.23 12.63
CA ALA A 384 -5.06 49.90 11.33
C ALA A 384 -6.06 49.45 10.28
N LEU A 385 -6.30 48.14 10.18
CA LEU A 385 -7.27 47.58 9.25
C LEU A 385 -8.72 47.98 9.60
N ALA A 386 -9.08 48.00 10.89
CA ALA A 386 -10.37 48.46 11.37
C ALA A 386 -10.61 49.95 11.07
N ALA A 387 -9.54 50.77 11.02
CA ALA A 387 -9.56 52.17 10.60
C ALA A 387 -9.57 52.36 9.05
N GLY A 388 -9.60 51.26 8.26
CA GLY A 388 -9.72 51.34 6.80
C GLY A 388 -8.39 51.27 6.04
N ALA A 389 -7.29 50.89 6.69
CA ALA A 389 -6.02 50.69 5.99
C ALA A 389 -6.11 49.56 4.95
N ASP A 390 -5.34 49.71 3.88
CA ASP A 390 -5.29 48.67 2.83
C ASP A 390 -4.61 47.38 3.32
N PHE A 391 -5.28 46.27 3.17
CA PHE A 391 -4.83 44.96 3.69
C PHE A 391 -3.56 44.46 3.01
N GLU A 392 -3.47 44.61 1.67
CA GLU A 392 -2.32 44.12 0.93
C GLU A 392 -1.08 44.98 1.16
N ALA A 393 -1.26 46.31 1.31
CA ALA A 393 -0.18 47.21 1.69
C ALA A 393 0.38 46.88 3.08
N LEU A 394 -0.50 46.58 4.05
CA LEU A 394 -0.08 46.15 5.37
C LEU A 394 0.59 44.78 5.34
N ALA A 395 0.05 43.81 4.62
CA ALA A 395 0.64 42.48 4.47
C ALA A 395 2.07 42.56 3.90
N LYS A 396 2.29 43.39 2.86
CA LYS A 396 3.62 43.61 2.25
C LYS A 396 4.61 44.23 3.25
N LYS A 397 4.16 45.11 4.13
CA LYS A 397 5.01 45.66 5.21
C LYS A 397 5.55 44.60 6.16
N TYR A 398 4.83 43.46 6.30
CA TYR A 398 5.24 42.31 7.10
C TYR A 398 5.79 41.16 6.25
N GLY A 399 6.18 41.41 4.99
CA GLY A 399 6.80 40.43 4.10
C GLY A 399 5.85 39.38 3.56
N GLN A 400 4.54 39.68 3.50
CA GLN A 400 3.49 38.77 3.03
C GLN A 400 2.69 39.42 1.91
N ASN A 401 2.07 38.60 1.04
CA ASN A 401 1.33 39.11 -0.12
C ASN A 401 -0.10 39.55 0.20
N GLY A 402 -0.70 39.02 1.28
CA GLY A 402 -2.10 39.28 1.64
C GLY A 402 -3.09 38.73 0.59
N GLU A 403 -2.70 37.66 -0.12
CA GLU A 403 -3.52 37.06 -1.17
C GLU A 403 -4.82 36.50 -0.64
N LYS A 404 -5.85 36.49 -1.52
CA LYS A 404 -7.15 35.90 -1.24
C LYS A 404 -7.08 34.39 -1.42
N ALA A 405 -7.52 33.64 -0.42
CA ALA A 405 -7.58 32.19 -0.48
C ALA A 405 -9.01 31.71 -0.22
N TRP A 406 -9.34 30.53 -0.72
CA TRP A 406 -10.56 29.83 -0.39
C TRP A 406 -10.25 28.67 0.56
N MET A 407 -11.00 28.55 1.63
CA MET A 407 -11.06 27.37 2.46
C MET A 407 -12.40 26.67 2.25
N THR A 408 -12.38 25.38 1.93
CA THR A 408 -13.58 24.55 1.80
C THR A 408 -13.65 23.53 2.92
N THR A 409 -14.84 23.09 3.30
CA THR A 409 -15.01 22.07 4.33
C THR A 409 -14.31 20.76 3.98
N ARG A 410 -14.28 20.38 2.69
CA ARG A 410 -13.63 19.15 2.21
C ARG A 410 -12.13 19.11 2.44
N GLN A 411 -11.46 20.26 2.56
CA GLN A 411 -10.01 20.32 2.80
C GLN A 411 -9.60 19.82 4.19
N TYR A 412 -10.51 19.91 5.19
CA TYR A 412 -10.17 19.56 6.57
C TYR A 412 -11.03 18.46 7.18
N GLN A 413 -12.20 18.14 6.61
CA GLN A 413 -13.17 17.23 7.24
C GLN A 413 -12.70 15.77 7.40
N HIS A 414 -11.67 15.35 6.68
CA HIS A 414 -11.09 13.99 6.75
C HIS A 414 -9.71 13.97 7.43
N ALA A 415 -9.32 15.04 8.10
CA ALA A 415 -8.07 15.06 8.86
C ALA A 415 -8.08 13.96 9.95
N PRO A 416 -6.96 13.25 10.17
CA PRO A 416 -6.89 12.21 11.19
C PRO A 416 -6.96 12.79 12.62
N SER A 417 -6.49 14.01 12.80
CA SER A 417 -6.56 14.77 14.05
C SER A 417 -6.47 16.25 13.75
N MET A 418 -6.81 17.08 14.74
CA MET A 418 -6.72 18.53 14.61
C MET A 418 -6.29 19.15 15.95
N ASP A 419 -5.26 19.97 15.92
CA ASP A 419 -4.80 20.72 17.08
C ASP A 419 -5.73 21.90 17.41
N ASN A 420 -5.54 22.49 18.57
CA ASN A 420 -6.39 23.58 19.05
C ASN A 420 -6.23 24.86 18.21
N ASP A 421 -5.04 25.13 17.68
CA ASP A 421 -4.78 26.31 16.86
C ASP A 421 -5.52 26.21 15.52
N THR A 422 -5.46 25.05 14.88
CA THR A 422 -6.19 24.76 13.64
C THR A 422 -7.71 24.80 13.86
N LYS A 423 -8.21 24.26 14.99
CA LYS A 423 -9.65 24.36 15.35
C LYS A 423 -10.07 25.82 15.48
N ASN A 424 -9.35 26.60 16.27
CA ASN A 424 -9.65 28.02 16.49
C ASN A 424 -9.64 28.81 15.17
N TYR A 425 -8.70 28.51 14.29
CA TYR A 425 -8.61 29.11 12.96
C TYR A 425 -9.84 28.79 12.10
N ILE A 426 -10.20 27.52 11.96
CA ILE A 426 -11.34 27.07 11.15
C ILE A 426 -12.66 27.57 11.72
N GLU A 427 -12.85 27.49 13.05
CA GLU A 427 -14.05 27.98 13.73
C GLU A 427 -14.20 29.49 13.57
N SER A 428 -13.08 30.24 13.69
CA SER A 428 -13.10 31.69 13.46
C SER A 428 -13.58 32.03 12.05
N LEU A 429 -13.00 31.40 11.02
CA LEU A 429 -13.41 31.63 9.62
C LEU A 429 -14.87 31.24 9.34
N ASN A 430 -15.33 30.14 9.91
CA ASN A 430 -16.72 29.68 9.72
C ASN A 430 -17.76 30.62 10.38
N ASN A 431 -17.39 31.29 11.49
CA ASN A 431 -18.30 32.14 12.28
C ASN A 431 -18.21 33.63 11.96
N MET A 432 -17.10 34.10 11.33
CA MET A 432 -16.95 35.49 10.94
C MET A 432 -17.90 35.90 9.83
N SER A 433 -18.43 37.13 9.90
CA SER A 433 -19.23 37.76 8.86
C SER A 433 -18.39 38.23 7.68
N VAL A 434 -19.01 38.46 6.51
CA VAL A 434 -18.30 39.07 5.36
C VAL A 434 -17.81 40.45 5.72
N ASN A 435 -16.56 40.74 5.36
CA ASN A 435 -15.79 41.95 5.71
C ASN A 435 -15.36 42.07 7.19
N GLU A 436 -15.72 41.12 8.03
CA GLU A 436 -15.23 41.11 9.42
C GLU A 436 -13.72 40.85 9.46
N ILE A 437 -13.04 41.58 10.35
CA ILE A 437 -11.61 41.42 10.64
C ILE A 437 -11.50 40.89 12.07
N LYS A 438 -10.64 39.92 12.30
CA LYS A 438 -10.42 39.32 13.61
C LYS A 438 -8.93 39.05 13.85
N ASN A 439 -8.44 39.42 15.03
CA ASN A 439 -7.14 38.98 15.51
C ASN A 439 -7.33 37.71 16.35
N ILE A 440 -6.77 36.58 15.92
CA ILE A 440 -6.81 35.32 16.65
C ILE A 440 -5.42 34.99 17.19
N LYS A 441 -5.38 34.60 18.45
CA LYS A 441 -4.16 34.17 19.12
C LYS A 441 -3.97 32.67 18.93
N LEU A 442 -2.78 32.28 18.50
CA LEU A 442 -2.33 30.90 18.38
C LEU A 442 -1.18 30.64 19.36
N SER A 443 -0.76 29.39 19.48
CA SER A 443 0.34 28.97 20.36
C SER A 443 1.68 29.66 20.02
N GLN A 444 1.92 29.93 18.71
CA GLN A 444 3.18 30.51 18.21
C GLN A 444 2.98 31.86 17.51
N GLY A 445 2.08 32.70 17.98
CA GLY A 445 1.84 34.02 17.40
C GLY A 445 0.37 34.35 17.20
N ASN A 446 0.08 35.24 16.27
CA ASN A 446 -1.27 35.69 15.97
C ASN A 446 -1.56 35.63 14.46
N LEU A 447 -2.83 35.48 14.12
CA LEU A 447 -3.32 35.66 12.75
C LEU A 447 -4.34 36.82 12.74
N VAL A 448 -4.12 37.79 11.86
CA VAL A 448 -5.13 38.79 11.56
C VAL A 448 -5.85 38.35 10.29
N LEU A 449 -7.11 37.95 10.44
CA LEU A 449 -7.96 37.39 9.41
C LEU A 449 -8.97 38.42 8.92
N GLN A 450 -9.30 38.39 7.63
CA GLN A 450 -10.47 39.03 7.07
C GLN A 450 -11.23 38.06 6.18
N VAL A 451 -12.52 37.89 6.39
CA VAL A 451 -13.42 37.16 5.54
C VAL A 451 -13.94 38.06 4.43
N LEU A 452 -13.86 37.62 3.18
CA LEU A 452 -14.23 38.39 1.99
C LEU A 452 -15.52 37.92 1.33
N ASP A 453 -15.78 36.62 1.36
CA ASP A 453 -16.97 35.99 0.77
C ASP A 453 -17.29 34.67 1.49
N ARG A 454 -18.57 34.27 1.44
CA ARG A 454 -19.07 33.02 2.01
C ARG A 454 -20.03 32.36 1.02
N LYS A 455 -19.78 31.11 0.65
CA LYS A 455 -20.61 30.39 -0.32
C LYS A 455 -21.24 29.16 0.31
N ALA A 456 -22.45 28.84 -0.17
CA ALA A 456 -23.21 27.64 0.15
C ALA A 456 -23.35 27.43 1.67
N MET A 457 -24.36 28.05 2.26
CA MET A 457 -24.74 27.78 3.66
C MET A 457 -25.30 26.36 3.75
N VAL A 458 -24.59 25.51 4.49
CA VAL A 458 -24.91 24.07 4.61
C VAL A 458 -25.01 23.66 6.09
N THR A 459 -25.76 22.60 6.35
CA THR A 459 -25.82 22.04 7.69
C THR A 459 -24.56 21.24 7.94
N LYS A 460 -23.79 21.64 8.96
CA LYS A 460 -22.62 20.89 9.45
C LYS A 460 -22.92 20.28 10.82
N TYR A 461 -22.31 19.15 11.08
CA TYR A 461 -22.51 18.33 12.27
C TYR A 461 -21.20 18.15 13.01
N GLN A 462 -21.25 18.29 14.32
CA GLN A 462 -20.18 17.87 15.22
C GLN A 462 -20.71 16.68 16.01
N ALA A 463 -20.27 15.49 15.66
CA ALA A 463 -20.71 14.26 16.32
C ALA A 463 -19.50 13.48 16.86
N ALA A 464 -19.60 13.11 18.13
CA ALA A 464 -18.67 12.16 18.74
C ALA A 464 -19.20 10.75 18.48
N VAL A 465 -18.45 9.98 17.72
CA VAL A 465 -18.83 8.63 17.26
C VAL A 465 -17.86 7.63 17.85
N ILE A 466 -18.40 6.62 18.52
CA ILE A 466 -17.64 5.41 18.88
C ILE A 466 -18.13 4.31 17.97
N LYS A 467 -17.26 3.82 17.09
CA LYS A 467 -17.54 2.72 16.16
C LYS A 467 -16.40 1.73 16.21
N ARG A 468 -16.71 0.46 16.50
CA ARG A 468 -15.72 -0.61 16.59
C ARG A 468 -16.24 -1.87 15.92
N ASN A 469 -15.30 -2.68 15.41
CA ASN A 469 -15.62 -4.01 14.89
C ASN A 469 -16.15 -4.93 16.00
N VAL A 470 -17.00 -5.84 15.61
CA VAL A 470 -17.47 -6.93 16.46
C VAL A 470 -16.50 -8.11 16.28
N ASP A 471 -15.39 -8.06 17.01
CA ASP A 471 -14.32 -9.04 16.93
C ASP A 471 -14.56 -10.22 17.87
N PHE A 472 -13.92 -11.34 17.59
CA PHE A 472 -13.96 -12.52 18.44
C PHE A 472 -12.91 -12.42 19.59
N SER A 473 -13.24 -12.99 20.73
CA SER A 473 -12.30 -13.10 21.87
C SER A 473 -11.30 -14.24 21.66
N LYS A 474 -10.23 -14.20 22.47
CA LYS A 474 -9.24 -15.30 22.54
C LYS A 474 -9.89 -16.66 22.89
N ASP A 475 -10.95 -16.66 23.68
CA ASP A 475 -11.67 -17.88 24.07
C ASP A 475 -12.49 -18.45 22.90
N THR A 476 -13.15 -17.57 22.12
CA THR A 476 -13.85 -17.96 20.89
C THR A 476 -12.88 -18.53 19.87
N TYR A 477 -11.73 -17.85 19.66
CA TYR A 477 -10.67 -18.35 18.79
C TYR A 477 -10.17 -19.74 19.24
N ARG A 478 -9.78 -19.88 20.51
CA ARG A 478 -9.28 -21.13 21.07
C ARG A 478 -10.28 -22.28 20.90
N THR A 479 -11.56 -22.00 21.10
CA THR A 479 -12.64 -23.00 20.93
C THR A 479 -12.73 -23.45 19.47
N ALA A 480 -12.71 -22.51 18.51
CA ALA A 480 -12.74 -22.81 17.08
C ALA A 480 -11.49 -23.58 16.65
N TYR A 481 -10.31 -23.13 17.08
CA TYR A 481 -9.03 -23.78 16.79
C TYR A 481 -9.00 -25.24 17.31
N ASN A 482 -9.34 -25.45 18.58
CA ASN A 482 -9.33 -26.79 19.17
C ASN A 482 -10.31 -27.73 18.47
N LYS A 483 -11.50 -27.25 18.13
CA LYS A 483 -12.51 -28.03 17.41
C LYS A 483 -11.98 -28.47 16.04
N PHE A 484 -11.35 -27.54 15.29
CA PHE A 484 -10.81 -27.87 13.98
C PHE A 484 -9.57 -28.75 14.05
N SER A 485 -8.66 -28.48 14.97
CA SER A 485 -7.48 -29.30 15.22
C SER A 485 -7.85 -30.75 15.54
N SER A 486 -8.87 -30.95 16.38
CA SER A 486 -9.40 -32.28 16.70
C SER A 486 -9.99 -32.98 15.47
N PHE A 487 -10.68 -32.22 14.61
CA PHE A 487 -11.21 -32.74 13.34
C PHE A 487 -10.09 -33.19 12.40
N VAL A 488 -9.05 -32.37 12.20
CA VAL A 488 -7.90 -32.67 11.34
C VAL A 488 -7.14 -33.88 11.87
N SER A 489 -6.90 -33.94 13.17
CA SER A 489 -6.21 -35.08 13.84
C SER A 489 -6.96 -36.41 13.70
N ALA A 490 -8.29 -36.37 13.69
CA ALA A 490 -9.13 -37.54 13.51
C ALA A 490 -9.28 -37.98 12.03
N ASN A 491 -8.91 -37.13 11.09
CA ASN A 491 -9.08 -37.34 9.65
C ASN A 491 -7.75 -37.05 8.91
N ALA A 492 -6.80 -37.99 9.00
CA ALA A 492 -5.44 -37.79 8.50
C ALA A 492 -5.29 -37.94 6.96
N THR A 493 -6.34 -38.35 6.24
CA THR A 493 -6.32 -38.56 4.78
C THR A 493 -7.36 -37.70 4.09
N ILE A 494 -7.13 -37.39 2.81
CA ILE A 494 -8.06 -36.61 1.99
C ILE A 494 -9.45 -37.26 1.97
N ASP A 495 -9.55 -38.56 1.76
CA ASP A 495 -10.83 -39.30 1.72
C ASP A 495 -11.58 -39.21 3.06
N ALA A 496 -10.86 -39.30 4.19
CA ALA A 496 -11.46 -39.18 5.51
C ALA A 496 -11.97 -37.74 5.76
N ILE A 497 -11.20 -36.74 5.36
CA ILE A 497 -11.59 -35.32 5.44
C ILE A 497 -12.84 -35.08 4.59
N GLU A 498 -12.85 -35.48 3.33
CA GLU A 498 -13.96 -35.30 2.39
C GLU A 498 -15.25 -35.94 2.91
N LYS A 499 -15.16 -37.20 3.36
CA LYS A 499 -16.29 -37.96 3.92
C LYS A 499 -16.88 -37.34 5.19
N ASN A 500 -16.05 -36.74 6.03
CA ASN A 500 -16.45 -36.29 7.37
C ASN A 500 -16.62 -34.77 7.50
N ALA A 501 -16.11 -33.95 6.57
CA ALA A 501 -16.19 -32.50 6.62
C ALA A 501 -17.62 -31.99 6.76
N ALA A 502 -18.53 -32.43 5.88
CA ALA A 502 -19.92 -32.02 5.90
C ALA A 502 -20.63 -32.39 7.21
N LYS A 503 -20.34 -33.57 7.78
CA LYS A 503 -20.90 -34.04 9.08
C LYS A 503 -20.41 -33.19 10.24
N ALA A 504 -19.16 -32.69 10.15
CA ALA A 504 -18.55 -31.81 11.16
C ALA A 504 -18.95 -30.32 10.97
N GLY A 505 -19.70 -30.00 9.91
CA GLY A 505 -20.17 -28.65 9.59
C GLY A 505 -19.12 -27.82 8.84
N TYR A 506 -18.15 -28.46 8.19
CA TYR A 506 -17.13 -27.79 7.40
C TYR A 506 -17.44 -27.90 5.90
N LYS A 507 -17.17 -26.79 5.19
CA LYS A 507 -17.28 -26.76 3.73
C LYS A 507 -15.96 -27.19 3.13
N PHE A 508 -16.03 -28.12 2.17
CA PHE A 508 -14.90 -28.57 1.40
C PHE A 508 -14.90 -27.82 0.06
N ASN A 509 -13.82 -27.12 -0.23
CA ASN A 509 -13.67 -26.31 -1.42
C ASN A 509 -12.62 -26.92 -2.35
N GLU A 510 -12.77 -26.68 -3.66
CA GLU A 510 -11.78 -27.05 -4.67
C GLU A 510 -11.28 -25.80 -5.38
N LEU A 511 -10.00 -25.79 -5.72
CA LEU A 511 -9.36 -24.73 -6.50
C LEU A 511 -8.37 -25.39 -7.46
N ASN A 512 -8.58 -25.19 -8.75
CA ASN A 512 -7.80 -25.78 -9.81
C ASN A 512 -6.86 -24.73 -10.43
N ASP A 513 -5.82 -25.22 -11.12
CA ASP A 513 -4.86 -24.41 -11.87
C ASP A 513 -4.15 -23.32 -11.03
N ILE A 514 -3.83 -23.62 -9.77
CA ILE A 514 -2.99 -22.73 -8.98
C ILE A 514 -1.58 -22.74 -9.58
N THR A 515 -1.07 -21.55 -9.91
CA THR A 515 0.27 -21.38 -10.46
C THR A 515 1.23 -20.75 -9.44
N THR A 516 2.53 -20.92 -9.66
CA THR A 516 3.59 -20.32 -8.83
C THR A 516 3.60 -18.78 -8.86
N THR A 517 2.91 -18.17 -9.83
CA THR A 517 2.78 -16.71 -9.95
C THR A 517 1.68 -16.13 -9.07
N GLN A 518 0.85 -16.96 -8.45
CA GLN A 518 -0.18 -16.51 -7.51
C GLN A 518 0.44 -16.10 -6.16
N HIS A 519 -0.21 -15.17 -5.47
CA HIS A 519 0.27 -14.62 -4.21
C HIS A 519 -0.47 -15.15 -2.98
N GLY A 520 -1.48 -15.99 -3.20
CA GLY A 520 -2.29 -16.58 -2.14
C GLY A 520 -3.25 -17.64 -2.66
N VAL A 521 -3.90 -18.32 -1.74
CA VAL A 521 -4.89 -19.35 -2.00
C VAL A 521 -6.30 -18.74 -1.96
N ALA A 522 -7.02 -18.81 -3.05
CA ALA A 522 -8.33 -18.17 -3.21
C ALA A 522 -8.29 -16.68 -2.81
N ASN A 523 -9.32 -16.18 -2.11
CA ASN A 523 -9.34 -14.82 -1.58
C ASN A 523 -8.98 -14.76 -0.08
N ILE A 524 -8.22 -15.75 0.41
CA ILE A 524 -7.84 -15.82 1.82
C ILE A 524 -6.52 -15.06 1.99
N PRO A 525 -6.48 -14.01 2.81
CA PRO A 525 -5.26 -13.23 3.04
C PRO A 525 -4.22 -14.05 3.80
N ALA A 526 -2.94 -13.66 3.69
CA ALA A 526 -1.81 -14.25 4.40
C ALA A 526 -1.62 -15.78 4.18
N THR A 527 -1.89 -16.28 2.97
CA THR A 527 -1.76 -17.71 2.64
C THR A 527 -0.47 -18.08 1.89
N ARG A 528 0.57 -17.26 1.94
CA ARG A 528 1.84 -17.51 1.25
C ARG A 528 2.52 -18.81 1.69
N ASP A 529 2.51 -19.11 2.98
CA ASP A 529 3.12 -20.34 3.50
C ASP A 529 2.35 -21.59 3.06
N ALA A 530 1.02 -21.49 2.98
CA ALA A 530 0.20 -22.54 2.42
C ALA A 530 0.48 -22.73 0.92
N LEU A 531 0.61 -21.63 0.16
CA LEU A 531 0.96 -21.69 -1.27
C LEU A 531 2.32 -22.34 -1.49
N LYS A 532 3.34 -21.97 -0.70
CA LYS A 532 4.66 -22.60 -0.76
C LYS A 532 4.57 -24.10 -0.52
N TRP A 533 3.86 -24.52 0.52
CA TRP A 533 3.65 -25.93 0.82
C TRP A 533 2.95 -26.68 -0.33
N ILE A 534 1.97 -26.08 -0.99
CA ILE A 534 1.25 -26.67 -2.13
C ILE A 534 2.22 -27.08 -3.25
N PHE A 535 3.24 -26.28 -3.53
CA PHE A 535 4.22 -26.60 -4.58
C PHE A 535 5.35 -27.54 -4.12
N GLU A 536 5.59 -27.65 -2.81
CA GLU A 536 6.55 -28.60 -2.22
C GLU A 536 5.94 -29.97 -1.95
N ALA A 537 4.61 -30.06 -1.79
CA ALA A 537 3.89 -31.28 -1.45
C ALA A 537 3.76 -32.24 -2.64
N LYS A 538 3.64 -33.53 -2.30
CA LYS A 538 3.28 -34.58 -3.26
C LYS A 538 1.77 -34.74 -3.34
N GLU A 539 1.28 -35.21 -4.49
CA GLU A 539 -0.12 -35.56 -4.67
C GLU A 539 -0.63 -36.46 -3.54
N GLY A 540 -1.82 -36.16 -3.03
CA GLY A 540 -2.47 -36.90 -1.94
C GLY A 540 -1.98 -36.54 -0.53
N GLN A 541 -1.06 -35.59 -0.35
CA GLN A 541 -0.64 -35.13 0.95
C GLN A 541 -1.62 -34.12 1.56
N VAL A 542 -1.81 -34.20 2.88
CA VAL A 542 -2.59 -33.26 3.67
C VAL A 542 -1.65 -32.27 4.35
N SER A 543 -1.94 -30.98 4.25
CA SER A 543 -1.12 -29.91 4.86
C SER A 543 -1.30 -29.83 6.38
N PRO A 544 -0.33 -29.24 7.09
CA PRO A 544 -0.61 -28.68 8.41
C PRO A 544 -1.68 -27.59 8.32
N MET A 545 -2.23 -27.22 9.49
CA MET A 545 -3.13 -26.07 9.59
C MET A 545 -2.33 -24.77 9.49
N TYR A 546 -2.87 -23.79 8.75
CA TYR A 546 -2.33 -22.46 8.65
C TYR A 546 -3.27 -21.45 9.29
N GLU A 547 -2.72 -20.50 10.04
CA GLU A 547 -3.42 -19.30 10.48
C GLU A 547 -3.29 -18.26 9.36
N CYS A 548 -4.44 -17.76 8.90
CA CYS A 548 -4.53 -16.78 7.82
C CYS A 548 -5.13 -15.49 8.37
N GLY A 549 -4.74 -14.33 7.85
CA GLY A 549 -5.07 -13.01 8.40
C GLY A 549 -6.56 -12.62 8.35
#